data_6a05ae30a1aff6a321aaa2f64957f148
#
_entry.id   6a05ae30a1aff6a321aaa2f64957f148
#
_cell.length_a   1.000
_cell.length_b   1.000
_cell.length_c   1.000
_cell.angle_alpha   90.00
_cell.angle_beta   90.00
_cell.angle_gamma   90.00
#
_symmetry.space_group_name_H-M   'P 1'
#
loop_
_entity.id
_entity.type
_entity.pdbx_description
1 polymer ?
#
loop_
_entity_poly.entity_id
_entity_poly.type
_entity_poly.pdbx_seq_one_letter_code
_entity_poly.pdbx_strand_id
1 'polypeptide(L)'
;IPFPNQAVQQHGSIEAALRNEPALLFSFRKHTGLYAYRREFLLEFATWPQSSAETAESLEQLRAMERGVRIKVVEAASKSIGVDTREDLERVRAIIERENRVSV
;
A
#
# COMPACT_ATOMS: atom_id res chain seq x y z
N ILE A 1 -3.35 -4.86 -4.79
CA ILE A 1 -2.20 -4.55 -5.65
C ILE A 1 -1.69 -5.87 -6.19
N PRO A 2 -1.68 -6.06 -7.49
CA PRO A 2 -1.18 -7.30 -8.03
C PRO A 2 0.31 -7.42 -7.70
N PHE A 3 0.59 -8.28 -6.78
CA PHE A 3 1.95 -8.69 -6.50
C PHE A 3 2.29 -9.81 -7.46
N PRO A 4 3.49 -9.87 -8.04
CA PRO A 4 3.87 -10.96 -8.94
C PRO A 4 4.16 -12.25 -8.16
N ASN A 5 3.14 -12.72 -7.43
CA ASN A 5 3.25 -13.88 -6.53
C ASN A 5 3.75 -15.13 -7.26
N GLN A 6 3.34 -15.30 -8.50
CA GLN A 6 3.78 -16.45 -9.28
C GLN A 6 5.28 -16.45 -9.51
N ALA A 7 5.86 -15.28 -9.84
CA ALA A 7 7.30 -15.17 -10.03
C ALA A 7 8.06 -15.38 -8.71
N VAL A 8 7.55 -14.85 -7.60
CA VAL A 8 8.15 -15.06 -6.28
C VAL A 8 8.07 -16.52 -5.88
N GLN A 9 6.95 -17.18 -6.11
CA GLN A 9 6.79 -18.61 -5.84
C GLN A 9 7.73 -19.45 -6.69
N GLN A 10 7.91 -19.08 -7.96
CA GLN A 10 8.79 -19.79 -8.88
C GLN A 10 10.27 -19.65 -8.50
N HIS A 11 10.69 -18.49 -8.03
CA HIS A 11 12.09 -18.19 -7.74
C HIS A 11 12.46 -18.24 -6.26
N GLY A 12 11.48 -18.40 -5.37
CA GLY A 12 11.67 -18.58 -3.93
C GLY A 12 11.79 -17.31 -3.09
N SER A 13 12.12 -16.16 -3.70
CA SER A 13 12.19 -14.87 -3.01
C SER A 13 12.01 -13.71 -3.98
N ILE A 14 11.72 -12.51 -3.44
CA ILE A 14 11.63 -11.29 -4.25
C ILE A 14 12.97 -10.98 -4.92
N GLU A 15 14.07 -11.08 -4.19
CA GLU A 15 15.41 -10.82 -4.71
C GLU A 15 15.79 -11.77 -5.83
N ALA A 16 15.49 -13.06 -5.67
CA ALA A 16 15.73 -14.07 -6.71
C ALA A 16 14.86 -13.82 -7.95
N ALA A 17 13.58 -13.48 -7.76
CA ALA A 17 12.67 -13.15 -8.85
C ALA A 17 13.17 -11.93 -9.64
N LEU A 18 13.61 -10.87 -8.98
CA LEU A 18 14.14 -9.68 -9.63
C LEU A 18 15.46 -9.92 -10.36
N ARG A 19 16.30 -10.82 -9.85
CA ARG A 19 17.55 -11.22 -10.55
C ARG A 19 17.28 -11.98 -11.84
N ASN A 20 16.27 -12.86 -11.82
CA ASN A 20 15.92 -13.68 -12.99
C ASN A 20 15.05 -12.93 -14.00
N GLU A 21 14.18 -12.05 -13.50
CA GLU A 21 13.24 -11.27 -14.31
C GLU A 21 13.27 -9.80 -13.87
N PRO A 22 14.31 -9.02 -14.27
CA PRO A 22 14.45 -7.62 -13.84
C PRO A 22 13.27 -6.73 -14.22
N ALA A 23 12.54 -7.05 -15.27
CA ALA A 23 11.35 -6.33 -15.71
C ALA A 23 10.23 -6.36 -14.67
N LEU A 24 10.23 -7.31 -13.73
CA LEU A 24 9.26 -7.36 -12.63
C LEU A 24 9.28 -6.10 -11.75
N LEU A 25 10.41 -5.40 -11.69
CA LEU A 25 10.51 -4.15 -10.92
C LEU A 25 9.44 -3.13 -11.32
N PHE A 26 9.08 -3.09 -12.60
CA PHE A 26 8.04 -2.19 -13.12
C PHE A 26 6.62 -2.59 -12.70
N SER A 27 6.44 -3.82 -12.21
CA SER A 27 5.16 -4.32 -11.71
C SER A 27 4.90 -3.94 -10.25
N PHE A 28 5.93 -3.53 -9.51
CA PHE A 28 5.79 -3.13 -8.12
C PHE A 28 5.22 -1.73 -8.02
N ARG A 29 4.35 -1.56 -7.03
CA ARG A 29 3.77 -0.26 -6.69
C ARG A 29 3.90 -0.04 -5.19
N LYS A 30 4.22 1.18 -4.80
CA LYS A 30 4.25 1.56 -3.40
C LYS A 30 2.83 1.81 -2.90
N HIS A 31 2.45 1.11 -1.84
CA HIS A 31 1.17 1.30 -1.18
C HIS A 31 1.17 2.61 -0.37
N THR A 32 0.27 3.53 -0.70
CA THR A 32 0.22 4.83 -0.03
C THR A 32 -0.57 4.79 1.28
N GLY A 33 -1.46 3.82 1.46
CA GLY A 33 -2.25 3.68 2.68
C GLY A 33 -3.40 4.67 2.81
N LEU A 34 -3.83 5.27 1.70
CA LEU A 34 -4.97 6.17 1.66
C LEU A 34 -6.16 5.48 1.01
N TYR A 35 -7.28 5.43 1.74
CA TYR A 35 -8.49 4.74 1.31
C TYR A 35 -9.70 5.67 1.36
N ALA A 36 -10.57 5.58 0.36
CA ALA A 36 -11.86 6.24 0.36
C ALA A 36 -12.96 5.18 0.35
N TYR A 37 -13.97 5.39 1.15
CA TYR A 37 -15.11 4.48 1.30
C TYR A 37 -16.41 5.24 1.13
N ARG A 38 -17.39 4.60 0.50
CA ARG A 38 -18.77 5.10 0.61
C ARG A 38 -19.23 4.93 2.07
N ARG A 39 -19.96 5.91 2.58
CA ARG A 39 -20.39 5.90 3.98
C ARG A 39 -21.15 4.61 4.34
N GLU A 40 -22.11 4.22 3.54
CA GLU A 40 -22.93 3.04 3.78
C GLU A 40 -22.08 1.77 3.81
N PHE A 41 -21.13 1.65 2.88
CA PHE A 41 -20.20 0.53 2.87
C PHE A 41 -19.32 0.51 4.12
N LEU A 42 -18.78 1.65 4.51
CA LEU A 42 -17.89 1.73 5.68
C LEU A 42 -18.60 1.30 6.96
N LEU A 43 -19.86 1.73 7.14
CA LEU A 43 -20.67 1.34 8.30
C LEU A 43 -20.94 -0.17 8.34
N GLU A 44 -21.20 -0.78 7.20
CA GLU A 44 -21.37 -2.22 7.09
C GLU A 44 -20.05 -2.98 7.31
N PHE A 45 -19.00 -2.53 6.66
CA PHE A 45 -17.64 -3.11 6.77
C PHE A 45 -17.16 -3.16 8.22
N ALA A 46 -17.42 -2.11 8.99
CA ALA A 46 -17.02 -2.03 10.39
C ALA A 46 -17.71 -3.08 11.27
N THR A 47 -18.82 -3.66 10.84
CA THR A 47 -19.52 -4.74 11.57
C THR A 47 -19.00 -6.14 11.23
N TRP A 48 -18.22 -6.28 10.17
CA TRP A 48 -17.72 -7.58 9.74
C TRP A 48 -16.60 -8.10 10.65
N PRO A 49 -16.56 -9.39 10.94
CA PRO A 49 -15.45 -9.98 11.68
C PRO A 49 -14.17 -9.99 10.83
N GLN A 50 -13.04 -10.04 11.49
CA GLN A 50 -11.75 -10.17 10.81
C GLN A 50 -11.71 -11.47 9.98
N SER A 51 -11.15 -11.35 8.77
CA SER A 51 -10.92 -12.51 7.90
C SER A 51 -9.59 -13.18 8.20
N SER A 52 -9.41 -14.41 7.73
CA SER A 52 -8.16 -15.15 7.89
C SER A 52 -7.01 -14.48 7.15
N ALA A 53 -7.25 -13.96 5.94
CA ALA A 53 -6.24 -13.24 5.18
C ALA A 53 -5.84 -11.92 5.86
N GLU A 54 -6.83 -11.18 6.40
CA GLU A 54 -6.58 -9.96 7.16
C GLU A 54 -5.67 -10.22 8.37
N THR A 55 -5.95 -11.28 9.11
CA THR A 55 -5.15 -11.65 10.28
C THR A 55 -3.73 -12.04 9.89
N ALA A 56 -3.57 -12.78 8.80
CA ALA A 56 -2.26 -13.23 8.34
C ALA A 56 -1.39 -12.09 7.83
N GLU A 57 -1.98 -11.13 7.12
CA GLU A 57 -1.25 -10.06 6.45
C GLU A 57 -1.31 -8.71 7.19
N SER A 58 -2.11 -8.61 8.25
CA SER A 58 -2.36 -7.37 8.99
C SER A 58 -2.86 -6.22 8.09
N LEU A 59 -3.74 -6.57 7.14
CA LEU A 59 -4.31 -5.62 6.16
C LEU A 59 -5.84 -5.76 6.16
N GLU A 60 -6.54 -4.77 6.70
CA GLU A 60 -8.00 -4.80 6.85
C GLU A 60 -8.76 -4.81 5.53
N GLN A 61 -8.19 -4.28 4.45
CA GLN A 61 -8.83 -4.30 3.14
C GLN A 61 -9.02 -5.71 2.59
N LEU A 62 -8.26 -6.69 3.07
CA LEU A 62 -8.41 -8.09 2.66
C LEU A 62 -9.74 -8.67 3.14
N ARG A 63 -10.30 -8.17 4.24
CA ARG A 63 -11.64 -8.52 4.71
C ARG A 63 -12.71 -8.19 3.67
N ALA A 64 -12.60 -7.01 3.06
CA ALA A 64 -13.50 -6.60 1.99
C ALA A 64 -13.30 -7.45 0.73
N MET A 65 -12.06 -7.70 0.35
CA MET A 65 -11.73 -8.49 -0.84
C MET A 65 -12.21 -9.94 -0.74
N GLU A 66 -12.08 -10.57 0.42
CA GLU A 66 -12.58 -11.94 0.63
C GLU A 66 -14.11 -12.05 0.48
N ARG A 67 -14.83 -10.95 0.68
CA ARG A 67 -16.29 -10.88 0.47
C ARG A 67 -16.68 -10.44 -0.93
N GLY A 68 -15.72 -10.38 -1.86
CA GLY A 68 -15.98 -10.04 -3.25
C GLY A 68 -16.16 -8.54 -3.51
N VAL A 69 -15.84 -7.69 -2.57
CA VAL A 69 -15.91 -6.23 -2.75
C VAL A 69 -14.77 -5.78 -3.68
N ARG A 70 -15.11 -4.99 -4.67
CA ARG A 70 -14.13 -4.46 -5.61
C ARG A 70 -13.50 -3.17 -5.07
N ILE A 71 -12.17 -3.10 -5.15
CA ILE A 71 -11.39 -1.94 -4.75
C ILE A 71 -10.77 -1.33 -6.01
N LYS A 72 -11.11 -0.07 -6.29
CA LYS A 72 -10.46 0.65 -7.39
C LYS A 72 -9.12 1.19 -6.89
N VAL A 73 -8.04 0.81 -7.56
CA VAL A 73 -6.70 1.31 -7.28
C VAL A 73 -6.38 2.44 -8.25
N VAL A 74 -5.90 3.55 -7.71
CA VAL A 74 -5.52 4.72 -8.49
C VAL A 74 -4.02 4.97 -8.28
N GLU A 75 -3.31 5.21 -9.36
CA GLU A 75 -1.90 5.56 -9.30
C GLU A 75 -1.75 7.02 -8.87
N ALA A 76 -0.96 7.26 -7.82
CA ALA A 76 -0.72 8.62 -7.34
C ALA A 76 0.36 9.30 -8.17
N ALA A 77 0.17 10.58 -8.48
CA ALA A 77 1.13 11.36 -9.25
C ALA A 77 2.40 11.72 -8.46
N SER A 78 2.33 11.72 -7.13
CA SER A 78 3.44 12.05 -6.24
C SER A 78 3.74 10.91 -5.29
N LYS A 79 5.00 10.83 -4.85
CA LYS A 79 5.43 9.88 -3.82
C LYS A 79 5.08 10.42 -2.44
N SER A 80 4.41 9.62 -1.62
CA SER A 80 4.21 9.93 -0.21
C SER A 80 5.39 9.41 0.61
N ILE A 81 5.65 10.08 1.73
CA ILE A 81 6.66 9.67 2.69
C ILE A 81 5.96 9.27 3.98
N GLY A 82 6.13 8.02 4.39
CA GLY A 82 5.57 7.52 5.65
C GLY A 82 6.32 8.08 6.85
N VAL A 83 5.59 8.32 7.93
CA VAL A 83 6.15 8.80 9.20
C VAL A 83 5.81 7.78 10.28
N ASP A 84 6.76 6.91 10.60
CA ASP A 84 6.62 5.87 11.62
C ASP A 84 7.61 6.07 12.78
N THR A 85 8.70 6.78 12.54
CA THR A 85 9.74 7.04 13.52
C THR A 85 9.93 8.55 13.75
N ARG A 86 10.65 8.90 14.80
CA ARG A 86 11.00 10.29 15.07
C ARG A 86 11.89 10.88 13.99
N GLU A 87 12.81 10.09 13.48
CA GLU A 87 13.68 10.47 12.35
C GLU A 87 12.88 10.78 11.09
N ASP A 88 11.85 9.96 10.81
CA ASP A 88 10.94 10.22 9.69
C ASP A 88 10.21 11.55 9.86
N LEU A 89 9.73 11.84 11.06
CA LEU A 89 9.05 13.10 11.38
C LEU A 89 9.95 14.30 11.13
N GLU A 90 11.18 14.26 11.61
CA GLU A 90 12.14 15.35 11.41
C GLU A 90 12.48 15.55 9.92
N ARG A 91 12.62 14.46 9.17
CA ARG A 91 12.84 14.50 7.73
C ARG A 91 11.67 15.16 6.99
N VAL A 92 10.46 14.79 7.32
CA VAL A 92 9.26 15.35 6.68
C VAL A 92 9.08 16.83 7.06
N ARG A 93 9.34 17.20 8.31
CA ARG A 93 9.34 18.62 8.73
C ARG A 93 10.29 19.45 7.88
N ALA A 94 11.53 18.98 7.70
CA ALA A 94 12.52 19.68 6.90
C ALA A 94 12.08 19.85 5.44
N ILE A 95 11.40 18.85 4.88
CA ILE A 95 10.87 18.91 3.51
C ILE A 95 9.77 19.98 3.41
N ILE A 96 8.82 19.95 4.34
CA ILE A 96 7.69 20.89 4.37
C ILE A 96 8.19 22.34 4.55
N GLU A 97 9.13 22.56 5.45
CA GLU A 97 9.72 23.89 5.66
C GLU A 97 10.40 24.40 4.40
N ARG A 98 11.12 23.55 3.69
CA ARG A 98 11.78 23.90 2.43
C ARG A 98 10.77 24.25 1.34
N GLU A 99 9.71 23.46 1.20
CA GLU A 99 8.66 23.73 0.23
C GLU A 99 7.92 25.04 0.54
N ASN A 100 7.62 25.31 1.79
CA ASN A 100 6.99 26.56 2.20
C ASN A 100 7.86 27.78 1.93
N ARG A 101 9.18 27.68 2.03
CA ARG A 101 10.11 28.76 1.70
C ARG A 101 10.15 29.06 0.20
N VAL A 102 9.96 28.04 -0.63
CA VAL A 102 9.96 28.18 -2.10
C VAL A 102 8.62 28.71 -2.62
N SER A 103 7.54 28.51 -1.88
CA SER A 103 6.18 28.90 -2.28
C SER A 103 5.81 30.38 -2.03
N VAL A 104 6.74 31.17 -1.54
CA VAL A 104 6.53 32.61 -1.23
C VAL A 104 6.88 33.49 -2.45
#